data_95abb22ce6d877f654a8bcc3e4d2e0a5
#
_entry.id   95abb22ce6d877f654a8bcc3e4d2e0a5
#
_cell.length_a   1.000
_cell.length_b   1.000
_cell.length_c   1.000
_cell.angle_alpha   90.00
_cell.angle_beta   90.00
_cell.angle_gamma   90.00
#
_symmetry.space_group_name_H-M   'P 1'
#
loop_
_entity.id
_entity.type
_entity.pdbx_description
1 polymer ?
#
loop_
_entity_poly.entity_id
_entity_poly.type
_entity_poly.pdbx_seq_one_letter_code
_entity_poly.pdbx_strand_id
1 'polypeptide(L)'
;MEVILIRHTSVDVPKGVCYGQTDVPLRDSFEEEASITAQQLQNDVFDAVFTSPLSRCTHLADHCGYPDAIRDARLKELNFGEWEMQEFDKICDPRLEEWYNDYFHVAATGGESFMMQLQRVSEFLNEVSGKSIN
;
A
#
# COMPACT_ATOMS: atom_id res chain seq x y z
N MET A 1 -17.19 14.80 0.80
CA MET A 1 -16.12 14.17 -0.01
C MET A 1 -16.31 12.67 0.00
N GLU A 2 -16.26 12.06 -1.16
CA GLU A 2 -16.30 10.61 -1.29
C GLU A 2 -14.91 10.10 -1.66
N VAL A 3 -14.48 9.04 -0.99
CA VAL A 3 -13.15 8.44 -1.23
C VAL A 3 -13.34 6.99 -1.64
N ILE A 4 -12.73 6.60 -2.74
CA ILE A 4 -12.71 5.21 -3.20
C ILE A 4 -11.31 4.67 -3.01
N LEU A 5 -11.18 3.59 -2.23
CA LEU A 5 -9.91 2.92 -1.97
C LEU A 5 -9.79 1.69 -2.86
N ILE A 6 -8.67 1.58 -3.55
CA ILE A 6 -8.40 0.49 -4.47
C ILE A 6 -7.14 -0.23 -4.05
N ARG A 7 -7.26 -1.53 -3.81
CA ARG A 7 -6.11 -2.37 -3.46
C ARG A 7 -5.41 -2.85 -4.74
N HIS A 8 -4.08 -2.97 -4.66
CA HIS A 8 -3.29 -3.52 -5.76
C HIS A 8 -3.65 -4.98 -6.04
N THR A 9 -3.27 -5.46 -7.23
CA THR A 9 -3.48 -6.86 -7.63
C THR A 9 -2.49 -7.79 -6.91
N SER A 10 -2.62 -9.09 -7.15
CA SER A 10 -1.76 -10.10 -6.53
C SER A 10 -0.29 -9.89 -6.90
N VAL A 11 0.59 -10.14 -5.95
CA VAL A 11 2.04 -9.99 -6.13
C VAL A 11 2.74 -11.34 -6.08
N ASP A 12 3.89 -11.42 -6.76
CA ASP A 12 4.68 -12.65 -6.83
C ASP A 12 5.64 -12.73 -5.65
N VAL A 13 5.09 -13.00 -4.47
CA VAL A 13 5.83 -13.17 -3.23
C VAL A 13 5.42 -14.50 -2.61
N PRO A 14 6.39 -15.36 -2.22
CA PRO A 14 6.05 -16.63 -1.59
C PRO A 14 5.22 -16.42 -0.31
N LYS A 15 4.29 -17.34 -0.07
CA LYS A 15 3.46 -17.31 1.14
C LYS A 15 4.34 -17.37 2.38
N GLY A 16 4.02 -16.54 3.37
CA GLY A 16 4.77 -16.49 4.62
C GLY A 16 5.96 -15.54 4.63
N VAL A 17 6.24 -14.89 3.50
CA VAL A 17 7.29 -13.87 3.41
C VAL A 17 6.72 -12.51 3.81
N CYS A 18 7.45 -11.82 4.68
CA CYS A 18 7.12 -10.47 5.11
C CYS A 18 7.48 -9.48 4.00
N TYR A 19 6.52 -8.65 3.57
CA TYR A 19 6.81 -7.54 2.68
C TYR A 19 5.86 -6.37 2.94
N GLY A 20 6.32 -5.17 2.70
CA GLY A 20 5.54 -3.95 2.83
C GLY A 20 6.00 -2.93 1.80
N GLN A 21 7.08 -2.20 2.07
CA GLN A 21 7.56 -1.18 1.15
C GLN A 21 8.52 -1.70 0.07
N THR A 22 8.94 -2.95 0.15
CA THR A 22 9.73 -3.55 -0.92
C THR A 22 8.92 -3.56 -2.21
N ASP A 23 9.52 -3.13 -3.30
CA ASP A 23 8.84 -3.09 -4.60
C ASP A 23 8.89 -4.47 -5.25
N VAL A 24 7.87 -5.29 -4.94
CA VAL A 24 7.79 -6.69 -5.36
C VAL A 24 7.13 -6.83 -6.72
N PRO A 25 7.46 -7.89 -7.49
CA PRO A 25 6.88 -8.08 -8.82
C PRO A 25 5.41 -8.49 -8.78
N LEU A 26 4.70 -8.20 -9.87
CA LEU A 26 3.31 -8.58 -10.06
C LEU A 26 3.23 -10.05 -10.53
N ARG A 27 2.12 -10.71 -10.23
CA ARG A 27 1.83 -12.04 -10.76
C ARG A 27 1.38 -11.98 -12.21
N ASP A 28 1.44 -13.10 -12.90
CA ASP A 28 1.01 -13.24 -14.29
C ASP A 28 -0.49 -12.91 -14.47
N SER A 29 -1.28 -13.02 -13.41
CA SER A 29 -2.70 -12.69 -13.41
C SER A 29 -3.00 -11.19 -13.38
N PHE A 30 -1.97 -10.33 -13.44
CA PHE A 30 -2.15 -8.88 -13.31
C PHE A 30 -3.19 -8.32 -14.29
N GLU A 31 -3.07 -8.62 -15.56
CA GLU A 31 -3.97 -8.04 -16.57
C GLU A 31 -5.42 -8.43 -16.33
N GLU A 32 -5.67 -9.68 -15.96
CA GLU A 32 -7.01 -10.16 -15.66
C GLU A 32 -7.58 -9.46 -14.42
N GLU A 33 -6.81 -9.40 -13.33
CA GLU A 33 -7.24 -8.75 -12.10
C GLU A 33 -7.44 -7.25 -12.30
N ALA A 34 -6.51 -6.60 -13.00
CA ALA A 34 -6.57 -5.16 -13.27
C ALA A 34 -7.78 -4.80 -14.15
N SER A 35 -8.13 -5.68 -15.09
CA SER A 35 -9.30 -5.46 -15.95
C SER A 35 -10.60 -5.48 -15.15
N ILE A 36 -10.69 -6.35 -14.14
CA ILE A 36 -11.84 -6.40 -13.24
C ILE A 36 -11.97 -5.08 -12.48
N THR A 37 -10.86 -4.58 -11.94
CA THR A 37 -10.84 -3.30 -11.24
C THR A 37 -11.25 -2.16 -12.16
N ALA A 38 -10.71 -2.13 -13.38
CA ALA A 38 -11.02 -1.10 -14.36
C ALA A 38 -12.52 -1.10 -14.73
N GLN A 39 -13.13 -2.27 -14.85
CA GLN A 39 -14.57 -2.38 -15.12
C GLN A 39 -15.40 -1.80 -13.97
N GLN A 40 -14.98 -2.02 -12.75
CA GLN A 40 -15.67 -1.49 -11.56
C GLN A 40 -15.63 0.04 -11.52
N LEU A 41 -14.62 0.65 -12.13
CA LEU A 41 -14.41 2.10 -12.11
C LEU A 41 -14.90 2.81 -13.38
N GLN A 42 -15.33 2.08 -14.40
CA GLN A 42 -15.55 2.65 -15.74
C GLN A 42 -16.58 3.78 -15.81
N ASN A 43 -17.54 3.81 -14.89
CA ASN A 43 -18.59 4.81 -14.85
C ASN A 43 -18.35 5.91 -13.82
N ASP A 44 -17.23 5.82 -13.09
CA ASP A 44 -16.90 6.79 -12.05
C ASP A 44 -16.09 7.94 -12.64
N VAL A 45 -16.34 9.14 -12.12
CA VAL A 45 -15.58 10.35 -12.45
C VAL A 45 -14.95 10.86 -11.16
N PHE A 46 -13.63 11.06 -11.19
CA PHE A 46 -12.89 11.49 -10.01
C PHE A 46 -12.31 12.89 -10.20
N ASP A 47 -12.42 13.72 -9.16
CA ASP A 47 -11.80 15.04 -9.14
C ASP A 47 -10.28 14.96 -9.01
N ALA A 48 -9.79 13.91 -8.33
CA ALA A 48 -8.35 13.68 -8.17
C ALA A 48 -8.09 12.19 -7.99
N VAL A 49 -6.95 11.73 -8.50
CA VAL A 49 -6.52 10.33 -8.38
C VAL A 49 -5.10 10.32 -7.82
N PHE A 50 -4.92 9.54 -6.76
CA PHE A 50 -3.62 9.40 -6.08
C PHE A 50 -3.20 7.94 -6.06
N THR A 51 -1.90 7.71 -6.01
CA THR A 51 -1.36 6.35 -5.93
C THR A 51 -0.13 6.31 -5.03
N SER A 52 0.06 5.16 -4.38
CA SER A 52 1.36 4.85 -3.80
C SER A 52 2.40 4.82 -4.92
N PRO A 53 3.66 5.24 -4.66
CA PRO A 53 4.71 5.16 -5.68
C PRO A 53 5.23 3.76 -5.95
N LEU A 54 4.82 2.75 -5.17
CA LEU A 54 5.23 1.35 -5.40
C LEU A 54 4.66 0.85 -6.73
N SER A 55 5.44 0.06 -7.48
CA SER A 55 5.07 -0.32 -8.84
C SER A 55 3.77 -1.11 -8.91
N ARG A 56 3.47 -1.95 -7.91
CA ARG A 56 2.21 -2.69 -7.88
C ARG A 56 0.98 -1.77 -7.85
N CYS A 57 1.15 -0.57 -7.33
CA CYS A 57 0.07 0.43 -7.30
C CYS A 57 0.06 1.30 -8.56
N THR A 58 1.22 1.77 -9.00
CA THR A 58 1.30 2.64 -10.20
C THR A 58 0.91 1.89 -11.46
N HIS A 59 1.26 0.61 -11.58
CA HIS A 59 0.85 -0.20 -12.73
C HIS A 59 -0.66 -0.38 -12.77
N LEU A 60 -1.30 -0.57 -11.62
CA LEU A 60 -2.75 -0.68 -11.57
C LEU A 60 -3.43 0.64 -11.96
N ALA A 61 -2.95 1.76 -11.43
CA ALA A 61 -3.49 3.07 -11.79
C ALA A 61 -3.36 3.33 -13.29
N ASP A 62 -2.22 3.01 -13.86
CA ASP A 62 -1.96 3.15 -15.30
C ASP A 62 -2.93 2.30 -16.12
N HIS A 63 -3.09 1.02 -15.76
CA HIS A 63 -4.01 0.11 -16.46
C HIS A 63 -5.46 0.59 -16.39
N CYS A 64 -5.85 1.20 -15.28
CA CYS A 64 -7.22 1.73 -15.10
C CYS A 64 -7.45 3.06 -15.80
N GLY A 65 -6.47 3.59 -16.53
CA GLY A 65 -6.62 4.81 -17.29
C GLY A 65 -6.15 6.07 -16.58
N TYR A 66 -5.35 5.92 -15.52
CA TYR A 66 -4.83 7.04 -14.72
C TYR A 66 -3.29 7.07 -14.68
N PRO A 67 -2.61 7.17 -15.86
CA PRO A 67 -1.15 7.18 -15.87
C PRO A 67 -0.56 8.42 -15.18
N ASP A 68 -1.33 9.48 -15.03
CA ASP A 68 -0.89 10.72 -14.39
C ASP A 68 -1.34 10.83 -12.94
N ALA A 69 -1.78 9.71 -12.32
CA ALA A 69 -2.15 9.70 -10.91
C ALA A 69 -1.01 10.28 -10.05
N ILE A 70 -1.38 11.11 -9.10
CA ILE A 70 -0.41 11.80 -8.23
C ILE A 70 0.19 10.78 -7.26
N ARG A 71 1.52 10.64 -7.31
CA ARG A 71 2.24 9.72 -6.41
C ARG A 71 2.48 10.39 -5.07
N ASP A 72 2.12 9.70 -3.99
CA ASP A 72 2.32 10.20 -2.63
C ASP A 72 2.89 9.09 -1.76
N ALA A 73 4.10 9.33 -1.22
CA ALA A 73 4.80 8.35 -0.39
C ALA A 73 4.04 8.00 0.89
N ARG A 74 3.14 8.88 1.35
CA ARG A 74 2.32 8.62 2.53
C ARG A 74 1.32 7.48 2.31
N LEU A 75 1.10 7.06 1.06
CA LEU A 75 0.21 5.96 0.70
C LEU A 75 0.93 4.62 0.62
N LYS A 76 2.22 4.56 0.90
CA LYS A 76 2.96 3.30 0.90
C LYS A 76 2.45 2.35 1.99
N GLU A 77 2.60 1.06 1.72
CA GLU A 77 2.36 0.00 2.70
C GLU A 77 3.26 0.18 3.92
N LEU A 78 2.96 -0.54 4.99
CA LEU A 78 3.76 -0.55 6.21
C LEU A 78 5.21 -0.89 5.89
N ASN A 79 6.14 -0.13 6.47
CA ASN A 79 7.57 -0.44 6.36
C ASN A 79 7.94 -1.46 7.41
N PHE A 80 8.31 -2.67 6.98
CA PHE A 80 8.75 -3.74 7.88
C PHE A 80 10.25 -3.70 8.18
N GLY A 81 10.97 -2.70 7.68
CA GLY A 81 12.37 -2.47 8.01
C GLY A 81 13.26 -3.68 7.70
N GLU A 82 13.99 -4.15 8.71
CA GLU A 82 14.92 -5.27 8.54
C GLU A 82 14.22 -6.61 8.27
N TRP A 83 12.91 -6.70 8.52
CA TRP A 83 12.15 -7.94 8.27
C TRP A 83 11.67 -8.07 6.83
N GLU A 84 11.79 -7.02 6.02
CA GLU A 84 11.37 -7.05 4.62
C GLU A 84 11.99 -8.23 3.86
N MET A 85 11.16 -8.97 3.16
CA MET A 85 11.54 -10.11 2.31
C MET A 85 12.12 -11.32 3.05
N GLN A 86 11.93 -11.39 4.36
CA GLN A 86 12.27 -12.58 5.13
C GLN A 86 11.02 -13.39 5.42
N GLU A 87 11.17 -14.72 5.49
CA GLU A 87 10.07 -15.57 5.94
C GLU A 87 9.86 -15.32 7.44
N PHE A 88 8.62 -15.10 7.85
CA PHE A 88 8.31 -14.84 9.27
C PHE A 88 8.86 -15.92 10.18
N ASP A 89 8.82 -17.18 9.77
CA ASP A 89 9.31 -18.31 10.56
C ASP A 89 10.83 -18.30 10.75
N LYS A 90 11.54 -17.52 9.95
CA LYS A 90 13.01 -17.44 9.97
C LYS A 90 13.55 -16.15 10.56
N ILE A 91 12.68 -15.23 10.95
CA ILE A 91 13.10 -13.98 11.57
C ILE A 91 13.56 -14.27 13.01
N CYS A 92 14.86 -14.05 13.26
CA CYS A 92 15.48 -14.27 14.57
C CYS A 92 15.64 -12.97 15.34
N ASP A 93 14.58 -12.19 15.43
CA ASP A 93 14.57 -10.89 16.11
C ASP A 93 13.65 -10.97 17.32
N PRO A 94 14.16 -10.75 18.56
CA PRO A 94 13.32 -10.76 19.76
C PRO A 94 12.15 -9.78 19.67
N ARG A 95 12.31 -8.69 18.90
CA ARG A 95 11.28 -7.69 18.73
C ARG A 95 10.05 -8.21 17.99
N LEU A 96 10.20 -9.29 17.22
CA LEU A 96 9.09 -9.91 16.51
C LEU A 96 7.98 -10.37 17.45
N GLU A 97 8.36 -10.96 18.59
CA GLU A 97 7.38 -11.40 19.59
C GLU A 97 6.65 -10.20 20.21
N GLU A 98 7.37 -9.14 20.51
CA GLU A 98 6.76 -7.90 21.00
C GLU A 98 5.77 -7.35 19.97
N TRP A 99 6.14 -7.41 18.68
CA TRP A 99 5.30 -6.95 17.60
C TRP A 99 4.01 -7.80 17.48
N TYR A 100 4.10 -9.10 17.59
CA TYR A 100 2.92 -9.96 17.59
C TYR A 100 1.96 -9.63 18.73
N ASN A 101 2.47 -9.20 19.87
CA ASN A 101 1.66 -8.85 21.03
C ASN A 101 1.03 -7.46 20.90
N ASP A 102 1.69 -6.53 20.22
CA ASP A 102 1.19 -5.15 20.06
C ASP A 102 1.77 -4.50 18.79
N TYR A 103 1.36 -4.98 17.63
CA TYR A 103 1.84 -4.44 16.35
C TYR A 103 1.35 -3.00 16.10
N PHE A 104 0.33 -2.52 16.82
CA PHE A 104 -0.14 -1.15 16.65
C PHE A 104 0.90 -0.15 17.18
N HIS A 105 1.51 -0.42 18.31
CA HIS A 105 2.48 0.50 18.93
C HIS A 105 3.94 0.09 18.68
N VAL A 106 4.21 -1.20 18.51
CA VAL A 106 5.58 -1.69 18.31
C VAL A 106 5.94 -1.62 16.83
N ALA A 107 7.05 -0.94 16.52
CA ALA A 107 7.55 -0.88 15.15
C ALA A 107 8.41 -2.12 14.85
N ALA A 108 8.35 -2.58 13.60
CA ALA A 108 9.33 -3.54 13.10
C ALA A 108 10.72 -2.90 13.22
N THR A 109 11.74 -3.70 13.49
CA THR A 109 13.11 -3.19 13.64
C THR A 109 13.54 -2.44 12.36
N GLY A 110 13.86 -1.16 12.51
CA GLY A 110 14.21 -0.31 11.38
C GLY A 110 13.03 0.11 10.52
N GLY A 111 11.81 -0.16 10.96
CA GLY A 111 10.61 0.13 10.18
C GLY A 111 9.56 0.91 10.98
N GLU A 112 8.29 0.62 10.71
CA GLU A 112 7.14 1.35 11.25
C GLU A 112 6.24 0.48 12.12
N SER A 113 5.53 1.14 13.05
CA SER A 113 4.32 0.58 13.69
C SER A 113 3.08 0.94 12.86
N PHE A 114 1.96 0.27 13.12
CA PHE A 114 0.69 0.64 12.47
C PHE A 114 0.27 2.06 12.83
N MET A 115 0.54 2.51 14.06
CA MET A 115 0.22 3.88 14.47
C MET A 115 0.97 4.90 13.60
N MET A 116 2.24 4.64 13.27
CA MET A 116 3.02 5.52 12.39
C MET A 116 2.42 5.56 10.98
N GLN A 117 2.02 4.42 10.46
CA GLN A 117 1.33 4.35 9.16
C GLN A 117 0.02 5.14 9.20
N LEU A 118 -0.77 4.96 10.25
CA LEU A 118 -2.03 5.68 10.41
C LEU A 118 -1.81 7.19 10.43
N GLN A 119 -0.77 7.66 11.11
CA GLN A 119 -0.45 9.09 11.17
C GLN A 119 -0.17 9.68 9.79
N ARG A 120 0.68 9.01 8.98
CA ARG A 120 1.01 9.54 7.65
C ARG A 120 -0.16 9.48 6.68
N VAL A 121 -0.99 8.45 6.76
CA VAL A 121 -2.20 8.35 5.92
C VAL A 121 -3.22 9.40 6.35
N SER A 122 -3.36 9.64 7.65
CA SER A 122 -4.25 10.67 8.18
C SER A 122 -3.85 12.07 7.72
N GLU A 123 -2.56 12.37 7.69
CA GLU A 123 -2.06 13.64 7.17
C GLU A 123 -2.44 13.81 5.70
N PHE A 124 -2.30 12.76 4.90
CA PHE A 124 -2.71 12.78 3.51
C PHE A 124 -4.21 13.05 3.37
N LEU A 125 -5.04 12.32 4.12
CA LEU A 125 -6.50 12.49 4.04
C LEU A 125 -6.94 13.88 4.48
N ASN A 126 -6.33 14.44 5.51
CA ASN A 126 -6.62 15.79 5.98
C ASN A 126 -6.28 16.83 4.92
N GLU A 127 -5.15 16.69 4.27
CA GLU A 127 -4.73 17.59 3.21
C GLU A 127 -5.70 17.55 2.01
N VAL A 128 -6.06 16.34 1.59
CA VAL A 128 -6.97 16.16 0.46
C VAL A 128 -8.36 16.69 0.80
N SER A 129 -8.86 16.46 2.01
CA SER A 129 -10.14 16.99 2.48
C SER A 129 -10.14 18.51 2.48
N GLY A 130 -9.05 19.13 2.94
CA GLY A 130 -8.90 20.59 2.90
C GLY A 130 -8.94 21.14 1.49
N LYS A 131 -8.31 20.46 0.54
CA LYS A 131 -8.33 20.84 -0.88
C LYS A 131 -9.72 20.71 -1.49
N SER A 132 -10.48 19.67 -1.11
CA SER A 132 -11.81 19.43 -1.67
C SER A 132 -12.85 20.42 -1.16
N ILE A 133 -12.61 21.08 -0.02
CA ILE A 133 -13.51 22.06 0.54
C ILE A 133 -13.35 23.42 -0.15
N ASN A 134 -12.19 23.67 -0.69
CA ASN A 134 -11.87 24.90 -1.38
C ASN A 134 -12.27 24.84 -2.86
#